data_0e9eeb7d26b50adb1beac2e80be1dddb
#
_entry.id   0e9eeb7d26b50adb1beac2e80be1dddb
#
_cell.length_a   1.000
_cell.length_b   1.000
_cell.length_c   1.000
_cell.angle_alpha   90.00
_cell.angle_beta   90.00
_cell.angle_gamma   90.00
#
_symmetry.space_group_name_H-M   'P 1'
#
loop_
_entity.id
_entity.type
_entity.pdbx_description
1 polymer ?
#
loop_
_entity_poly.entity_id
_entity_poly.type
_entity_poly.pdbx_seq_one_letter_code
_entity_poly.pdbx_strand_id
1 'polypeptide(L)'
;EAGGRDYRLAKEPVFKDVEEVFSFDPATQLPPIDEKRMVEIFNASYDSQCARYEDAVTMTGTYITCMSGLIDMLGWEMLLLAAGTDGEKFGEFANRYAQWMQPFFNALAECKAPVIMVHDDIVWTSGPFLHPKWYREYVFPNYKKLFAPVIEAGKKLLFTSDGNYTEFIDDIAAAGAHGFVLEPCTDMEYIAKKYGKTHVFIGNADTRVLLHGTKEDIYNEVLRCMRIGKNCPGYFMAVGNHIPPNTPVENVLWYEECYEKLSRR
;
A
#
# COMPACT_ATOMS: atom_id res chain seq x y z
N GLU A 1 10.99 16.65 -7.96
CA GLU A 1 9.55 16.60 -7.70
C GLU A 1 8.90 15.83 -8.84
N ALA A 2 8.52 14.60 -8.62
CA ALA A 2 7.59 13.90 -9.48
C ALA A 2 6.26 14.66 -9.36
N GLY A 3 5.93 15.46 -10.37
CA GLY A 3 4.93 16.52 -10.33
C GLY A 3 3.48 16.06 -10.33
N GLY A 4 3.11 15.16 -9.44
CA GLY A 4 1.73 14.89 -9.10
C GLY A 4 1.28 15.85 -8.02
N ARG A 5 0.32 16.72 -8.31
CA ARG A 5 -0.40 17.42 -7.25
C ARG A 5 -1.14 16.37 -6.43
N ASP A 6 -0.91 16.36 -5.13
CA ASP A 6 -1.77 15.58 -4.23
C ASP A 6 -3.20 16.18 -4.29
N TYR A 7 -4.07 15.57 -5.08
CA TYR A 7 -5.46 16.00 -5.26
C TYR A 7 -6.26 16.01 -3.94
N ARG A 8 -5.76 15.34 -2.91
CA ARG A 8 -6.36 15.33 -1.57
C ARG A 8 -6.24 16.68 -0.86
N LEU A 9 -5.32 17.54 -1.30
CA LEU A 9 -5.15 18.90 -0.77
C LEU A 9 -6.14 19.92 -1.35
N ALA A 10 -6.84 19.58 -2.44
CA ALA A 10 -7.70 20.51 -3.17
C ALA A 10 -9.20 20.40 -2.82
N LYS A 11 -9.58 19.54 -1.89
CA LYS A 11 -10.99 19.36 -1.48
C LYS A 11 -11.39 20.41 -0.43
N GLU A 12 -12.59 20.97 -0.58
CA GLU A 12 -13.21 21.76 0.49
C GLU A 12 -13.33 20.90 1.76
N PRO A 13 -13.06 21.47 2.95
CA PRO A 13 -13.17 20.71 4.20
C PRO A 13 -14.59 20.18 4.39
N VAL A 14 -14.73 18.89 4.58
CA VAL A 14 -16.02 18.24 4.84
C VAL A 14 -16.47 18.52 6.28
N PHE A 15 -15.52 18.66 7.19
CA PHE A 15 -15.73 18.90 8.62
C PHE A 15 -15.28 20.30 9.00
N LYS A 16 -16.07 20.98 9.82
CA LYS A 16 -15.79 22.36 10.29
C LYS A 16 -14.80 22.38 11.45
N ASP A 17 -14.87 21.36 12.30
CA ASP A 17 -14.04 21.24 13.51
C ASP A 17 -13.85 19.78 13.92
N VAL A 18 -13.01 19.55 14.93
CA VAL A 18 -12.68 18.21 15.41
C VAL A 18 -13.84 17.51 16.12
N GLU A 19 -14.78 18.25 16.70
CA GLU A 19 -15.94 17.67 17.38
C GLU A 19 -16.90 17.02 16.36
N GLU A 20 -17.05 17.64 15.18
CA GLU A 20 -17.76 17.01 14.06
C GLU A 20 -17.08 15.69 13.64
N VAL A 21 -15.75 15.63 13.60
CA VAL A 21 -15.01 14.39 13.30
C VAL A 21 -15.26 13.34 14.38
N PHE A 22 -15.14 13.70 15.64
CA PHE A 22 -15.30 12.75 16.75
C PHE A 22 -16.73 12.21 16.86
N SER A 23 -17.72 13.01 16.52
CA SER A 23 -19.13 12.61 16.54
C SER A 23 -19.61 11.90 15.26
N PHE A 24 -18.82 11.92 14.19
CA PHE A 24 -19.19 11.32 12.91
C PHE A 24 -19.25 9.80 13.02
N ASP A 25 -20.37 9.23 12.56
CA ASP A 25 -20.57 7.78 12.48
C ASP A 25 -20.66 7.34 10.99
N PRO A 26 -19.59 6.74 10.45
CA PRO A 26 -19.57 6.25 9.08
C PRO A 26 -20.73 5.29 8.74
N ALA A 27 -21.17 4.47 9.70
CA ALA A 27 -22.23 3.50 9.48
C ALA A 27 -23.59 4.13 9.16
N THR A 28 -23.84 5.34 9.68
CA THR A 28 -25.12 6.04 9.51
C THR A 28 -25.03 7.21 8.54
N GLN A 29 -23.84 7.77 8.32
CA GLN A 29 -23.63 9.01 7.58
C GLN A 29 -22.96 8.80 6.20
N LEU A 30 -22.37 7.63 5.96
CA LEU A 30 -21.87 7.24 4.65
C LEU A 30 -22.84 6.24 3.96
N PRO A 31 -22.82 6.17 2.63
CA PRO A 31 -23.56 5.13 1.92
C PRO A 31 -23.08 3.73 2.37
N PRO A 32 -23.99 2.77 2.55
CA PRO A 32 -23.60 1.40 2.85
C PRO A 32 -22.82 0.79 1.68
N ILE A 33 -21.81 -0.01 1.98
CA ILE A 33 -21.05 -0.75 0.96
C ILE A 33 -21.89 -1.96 0.56
N ASP A 34 -22.29 -2.00 -0.72
CA ASP A 34 -22.98 -3.15 -1.32
C ASP A 34 -21.95 -4.24 -1.67
N GLU A 35 -21.82 -5.22 -0.79
CA GLU A 35 -20.86 -6.30 -0.89
C GLU A 35 -21.02 -7.11 -2.20
N LYS A 36 -22.25 -7.44 -2.59
CA LYS A 36 -22.51 -8.21 -3.82
C LYS A 36 -22.08 -7.45 -5.06
N ARG A 37 -22.42 -6.17 -5.12
CA ARG A 37 -22.01 -5.30 -6.22
C ARG A 37 -20.49 -5.17 -6.29
N MET A 38 -19.82 -5.08 -5.13
CA MET A 38 -18.35 -5.04 -5.10
C MET A 38 -17.73 -6.33 -5.62
N VAL A 39 -18.27 -7.50 -5.28
CA VAL A 39 -17.83 -8.79 -5.83
C VAL A 39 -17.94 -8.81 -7.36
N GLU A 40 -19.05 -8.31 -7.91
CA GLU A 40 -19.26 -8.22 -9.36
C GLU A 40 -18.22 -7.32 -10.02
N ILE A 41 -17.94 -6.15 -9.43
CA ILE A 41 -16.94 -5.18 -9.93
C ILE A 41 -15.55 -5.80 -9.91
N PHE A 42 -15.15 -6.43 -8.81
CA PHE A 42 -13.84 -7.08 -8.69
C PHE A 42 -13.69 -8.24 -9.67
N ASN A 43 -14.71 -9.05 -9.85
CA ASN A 43 -14.69 -10.16 -10.79
C ASN A 43 -14.60 -9.68 -12.25
N ALA A 44 -15.35 -8.65 -12.61
CA ALA A 44 -15.30 -8.07 -13.96
C ALA A 44 -13.91 -7.46 -14.27
N SER A 45 -13.33 -6.75 -13.30
CA SER A 45 -11.97 -6.21 -13.41
C SER A 45 -10.93 -7.33 -13.55
N TYR A 46 -11.02 -8.34 -12.70
CA TYR A 46 -10.12 -9.50 -12.72
C TYR A 46 -10.19 -10.24 -14.05
N ASP A 47 -11.40 -10.59 -14.53
CA ASP A 47 -11.61 -11.28 -15.80
C ASP A 47 -11.06 -10.48 -16.99
N SER A 48 -11.27 -9.16 -16.99
CA SER A 48 -10.73 -8.26 -18.02
C SER A 48 -9.20 -8.23 -18.03
N GLN A 49 -8.58 -8.21 -16.86
CA GLN A 49 -7.11 -8.22 -16.76
C GLN A 49 -6.52 -9.57 -17.16
N CYS A 50 -7.13 -10.69 -16.75
CA CYS A 50 -6.69 -12.03 -17.16
C CYS A 50 -6.76 -12.20 -18.69
N ALA A 51 -7.83 -11.69 -19.32
CA ALA A 51 -7.95 -11.74 -20.78
C ALA A 51 -6.91 -10.87 -21.52
N ARG A 52 -6.44 -9.81 -20.87
CA ARG A 52 -5.43 -8.89 -21.44
C ARG A 52 -4.00 -9.36 -21.23
N TYR A 53 -3.73 -10.06 -20.12
CA TYR A 53 -2.38 -10.44 -19.67
C TYR A 53 -2.35 -11.94 -19.31
N GLU A 54 -2.39 -12.80 -20.32
CA GLU A 54 -2.51 -14.25 -20.16
C GLU A 54 -1.34 -14.88 -19.39
N ASP A 55 -0.14 -14.31 -19.52
CA ASP A 55 1.10 -14.81 -18.89
C ASP A 55 1.43 -14.13 -17.54
N ALA A 56 0.49 -13.35 -16.99
CA ALA A 56 0.71 -12.61 -15.75
C ALA A 56 -0.14 -13.15 -14.58
N VAL A 57 0.39 -13.03 -13.38
CA VAL A 57 -0.42 -13.22 -12.18
C VAL A 57 -1.25 -11.97 -11.94
N THR A 58 -2.55 -12.09 -12.20
CA THR A 58 -3.50 -11.00 -11.99
C THR A 58 -3.94 -10.93 -10.55
N MET A 59 -3.95 -9.73 -10.01
CA MET A 59 -4.46 -9.42 -8.67
C MET A 59 -5.53 -8.33 -8.73
N THR A 60 -6.35 -8.25 -7.71
CA THR A 60 -7.25 -7.11 -7.48
C THR A 60 -6.97 -6.52 -6.11
N GLY A 61 -7.63 -5.44 -5.75
CA GLY A 61 -7.41 -4.84 -4.45
C GLY A 61 -8.07 -3.50 -4.27
N THR A 62 -7.59 -2.77 -3.29
CA THR A 62 -8.06 -1.43 -2.98
C THR A 62 -6.89 -0.46 -2.89
N TYR A 63 -7.13 0.75 -3.37
CA TYR A 63 -6.18 1.87 -3.29
C TYR A 63 -6.44 2.78 -2.09
N ILE A 64 -7.61 2.67 -1.47
CA ILE A 64 -8.01 3.47 -0.30
C ILE A 64 -8.47 2.51 0.77
N THR A 65 -7.79 2.53 1.91
CA THR A 65 -8.12 1.73 3.09
C THR A 65 -8.24 2.62 4.32
N CYS A 66 -7.79 2.18 5.50
CA CYS A 66 -8.01 2.88 6.75
C CYS A 66 -7.44 4.29 6.75
N MET A 67 -6.11 4.42 6.71
CA MET A 67 -5.47 5.75 6.84
C MET A 67 -5.64 6.59 5.58
N SER A 68 -5.45 5.99 4.40
CA SER A 68 -5.70 6.70 3.13
C SER A 68 -7.15 7.17 3.02
N GLY A 69 -8.11 6.39 3.53
CA GLY A 69 -9.51 6.78 3.58
C GLY A 69 -9.79 7.92 4.54
N LEU A 70 -9.16 7.91 5.71
CA LEU A 70 -9.24 9.03 6.65
C LEU A 70 -8.59 10.29 6.08
N ILE A 71 -7.43 10.16 5.40
CA ILE A 71 -6.78 11.28 4.71
C ILE A 71 -7.69 11.85 3.61
N ASP A 72 -8.31 10.97 2.80
CA ASP A 72 -9.21 11.40 1.72
C ASP A 72 -10.47 12.09 2.25
N MET A 73 -10.99 11.64 3.38
CA MET A 73 -12.20 12.19 4.02
C MET A 73 -11.94 13.51 4.73
N LEU A 74 -10.84 13.60 5.51
CA LEU A 74 -10.56 14.73 6.40
C LEU A 74 -9.63 15.76 5.77
N GLY A 75 -8.79 15.34 4.83
CA GLY A 75 -7.59 16.08 4.46
C GLY A 75 -6.52 16.05 5.55
N TRP A 76 -5.29 16.39 5.19
CA TRP A 76 -4.15 16.33 6.11
C TRP A 76 -4.30 17.24 7.33
N GLU A 77 -4.79 18.46 7.12
CA GLU A 77 -4.90 19.45 8.19
C GLU A 77 -5.86 18.99 9.31
N MET A 78 -7.08 18.60 8.93
CA MET A 78 -8.08 18.14 9.90
C MET A 78 -7.68 16.82 10.55
N LEU A 79 -7.08 15.89 9.81
CA LEU A 79 -6.60 14.62 10.35
C LEU A 79 -5.55 14.84 11.45
N LEU A 80 -4.53 15.66 11.17
CA LEU A 80 -3.47 15.95 12.14
C LEU A 80 -3.98 16.78 13.32
N LEU A 81 -4.92 17.69 13.08
CA LEU A 81 -5.57 18.47 14.15
C LEU A 81 -6.38 17.55 15.06
N ALA A 82 -7.21 16.68 14.53
CA ALA A 82 -8.02 15.74 15.31
C ALA A 82 -7.14 14.78 16.12
N ALA A 83 -6.13 14.18 15.48
CA ALA A 83 -5.19 13.29 16.16
C ALA A 83 -4.38 13.99 17.26
N GLY A 84 -4.01 15.26 17.05
CA GLY A 84 -3.27 16.06 18.04
C GLY A 84 -4.14 16.62 19.16
N THR A 85 -5.46 16.80 18.92
CA THR A 85 -6.40 17.32 19.93
C THR A 85 -6.81 16.21 20.91
N ASP A 86 -7.21 15.04 20.39
CA ASP A 86 -7.62 13.89 21.22
C ASP A 86 -7.36 12.59 20.44
N GLY A 87 -6.20 12.00 20.68
CA GLY A 87 -5.76 10.79 19.98
C GLY A 87 -6.64 9.56 20.26
N GLU A 88 -7.31 9.48 21.42
CA GLU A 88 -8.23 8.40 21.78
C GLU A 88 -9.53 8.52 20.98
N LYS A 89 -10.19 9.70 21.02
CA LYS A 89 -11.42 9.93 20.23
C LYS A 89 -11.17 9.78 18.72
N PHE A 90 -10.00 10.22 18.23
CA PHE A 90 -9.61 10.00 16.84
C PHE A 90 -9.43 8.50 16.52
N GLY A 91 -8.85 7.75 17.45
CA GLY A 91 -8.74 6.29 17.35
C GLY A 91 -10.09 5.58 17.33
N GLU A 92 -11.04 6.02 18.16
CA GLU A 92 -12.42 5.52 18.12
C GLU A 92 -13.12 5.81 16.78
N PHE A 93 -12.90 7.01 16.23
CA PHE A 93 -13.38 7.33 14.88
C PHE A 93 -12.75 6.40 13.82
N ALA A 94 -11.44 6.17 13.86
CA ALA A 94 -10.76 5.24 12.98
C ALA A 94 -11.32 3.80 13.10
N ASN A 95 -11.67 3.36 14.31
CA ASN A 95 -12.31 2.06 14.54
C ASN A 95 -13.70 1.99 13.88
N ARG A 96 -14.53 3.03 13.99
CA ARG A 96 -15.85 3.09 13.33
C ARG A 96 -15.72 3.09 11.81
N TYR A 97 -14.73 3.82 11.27
CA TYR A 97 -14.44 3.84 9.85
C TYR A 97 -14.03 2.44 9.33
N ALA A 98 -13.14 1.76 10.04
CA ALA A 98 -12.73 0.40 9.70
C ALA A 98 -13.91 -0.60 9.74
N GLN A 99 -14.83 -0.47 10.70
CA GLN A 99 -16.05 -1.29 10.73
C GLN A 99 -16.93 -1.05 9.50
N TRP A 100 -17.09 0.20 9.07
CA TRP A 100 -17.83 0.53 7.85
C TRP A 100 -17.17 -0.05 6.60
N MET A 101 -15.84 -0.18 6.58
CA MET A 101 -15.07 -0.79 5.48
C MET A 101 -15.16 -2.32 5.43
N GLN A 102 -15.60 -3.00 6.49
CA GLN A 102 -15.59 -4.47 6.56
C GLN A 102 -16.29 -5.17 5.38
N PRO A 103 -17.49 -4.74 4.91
CA PRO A 103 -18.15 -5.37 3.76
C PRO A 103 -17.31 -5.31 2.47
N PHE A 104 -16.47 -4.29 2.30
CA PHE A 104 -15.56 -4.20 1.17
C PHE A 104 -14.51 -5.32 1.19
N PHE A 105 -13.95 -5.62 2.37
CA PHE A 105 -12.99 -6.71 2.53
C PHE A 105 -13.65 -8.09 2.43
N ASN A 106 -14.91 -8.23 2.86
CA ASN A 106 -15.69 -9.44 2.62
C ASN A 106 -15.85 -9.69 1.10
N ALA A 107 -16.16 -8.65 0.34
CA ALA A 107 -16.24 -8.75 -1.12
C ALA A 107 -14.89 -9.12 -1.77
N LEU A 108 -13.76 -8.62 -1.25
CA LEU A 108 -12.43 -9.06 -1.69
C LEU A 108 -12.18 -10.54 -1.37
N ALA A 109 -12.70 -11.03 -0.25
CA ALA A 109 -12.63 -12.45 0.11
C ALA A 109 -13.43 -13.34 -0.86
N GLU A 110 -14.59 -12.89 -1.32
CA GLU A 110 -15.48 -13.64 -2.20
C GLU A 110 -15.10 -13.56 -3.69
N CYS A 111 -14.36 -12.53 -4.12
CA CYS A 111 -14.03 -12.34 -5.53
C CYS A 111 -13.11 -13.45 -6.06
N LYS A 112 -12.99 -13.57 -7.39
CA LYS A 112 -12.19 -14.62 -8.06
C LYS A 112 -10.67 -14.45 -7.90
N ALA A 113 -10.18 -13.23 -7.67
CA ALA A 113 -8.75 -12.95 -7.63
C ALA A 113 -8.05 -13.70 -6.48
N PRO A 114 -6.98 -14.46 -6.75
CA PRO A 114 -6.26 -15.22 -5.73
C PRO A 114 -5.31 -14.36 -4.90
N VAL A 115 -4.96 -13.18 -5.39
CA VAL A 115 -4.05 -12.23 -4.75
C VAL A 115 -4.77 -10.89 -4.60
N ILE A 116 -4.75 -10.37 -3.39
CA ILE A 116 -5.35 -9.07 -3.04
C ILE A 116 -4.24 -8.11 -2.65
N MET A 117 -4.20 -6.95 -3.29
CA MET A 117 -3.30 -5.86 -2.93
C MET A 117 -4.06 -4.79 -2.15
N VAL A 118 -3.57 -4.46 -0.98
CA VAL A 118 -4.12 -3.40 -0.12
C VAL A 118 -3.12 -2.25 -0.07
N HIS A 119 -3.55 -1.08 -0.52
CA HIS A 119 -2.76 0.14 -0.44
C HIS A 119 -3.30 1.03 0.67
N ASP A 120 -2.44 1.42 1.60
CA ASP A 120 -2.77 2.35 2.66
C ASP A 120 -1.56 3.21 3.03
N ASP A 121 -1.60 4.51 2.76
CA ASP A 121 -0.51 5.43 3.08
C ASP A 121 -0.50 5.72 4.58
N ILE A 122 0.35 5.03 5.29
CA ILE A 122 0.45 5.11 6.74
C ILE A 122 1.65 5.89 7.24
N VAL A 123 2.52 6.31 6.34
CA VAL A 123 3.78 6.99 6.67
C VAL A 123 4.15 8.05 5.62
N TRP A 124 5.07 8.93 5.98
CA TRP A 124 5.81 9.77 5.03
C TRP A 124 7.16 9.13 4.68
N THR A 125 7.91 9.74 3.78
CA THR A 125 9.28 9.33 3.44
C THR A 125 10.21 9.30 4.67
N SER A 126 9.93 10.16 5.66
CA SER A 126 10.66 10.23 6.93
C SER A 126 10.19 9.22 7.99
N GLY A 127 9.11 8.50 7.74
CA GLY A 127 8.49 7.57 8.69
C GLY A 127 7.08 7.96 9.12
N PRO A 128 6.58 7.40 10.23
CA PRO A 128 5.20 7.62 10.69
C PRO A 128 4.87 9.10 10.96
N PHE A 129 3.68 9.54 10.52
CA PHE A 129 3.20 10.90 10.78
C PHE A 129 2.37 11.04 12.07
N LEU A 130 1.97 9.94 12.68
CA LEU A 130 1.46 9.87 14.05
C LEU A 130 2.41 9.01 14.90
N HIS A 131 2.24 9.09 16.23
CA HIS A 131 3.08 8.30 17.12
C HIS A 131 2.90 6.79 16.89
N PRO A 132 3.95 5.95 16.78
CA PRO A 132 3.83 4.52 16.46
C PRO A 132 2.93 3.72 17.40
N LYS A 133 2.84 4.11 18.69
CA LYS A 133 1.91 3.48 19.64
C LYS A 133 0.46 3.61 19.19
N TRP A 134 0.07 4.76 18.62
CA TRP A 134 -1.30 4.99 18.14
C TRP A 134 -1.66 4.03 16.99
N TYR A 135 -0.72 3.78 16.05
CA TYR A 135 -0.93 2.77 14.99
C TYR A 135 -1.13 1.37 15.57
N ARG A 136 -0.32 0.99 16.57
CA ARG A 136 -0.42 -0.32 17.23
C ARG A 136 -1.71 -0.48 18.02
N GLU A 137 -2.31 0.60 18.44
CA GLU A 137 -3.57 0.61 19.19
C GLU A 137 -4.81 0.65 18.27
N TYR A 138 -4.76 1.40 17.16
CA TYR A 138 -5.95 1.69 16.34
C TYR A 138 -5.85 1.25 14.89
N VAL A 139 -4.66 1.12 14.28
CA VAL A 139 -4.55 0.75 12.86
C VAL A 139 -4.35 -0.76 12.68
N PHE A 140 -3.32 -1.33 13.26
CA PHE A 140 -3.00 -2.75 13.03
C PHE A 140 -4.03 -3.73 13.59
N PRO A 141 -4.73 -3.47 14.72
CA PRO A 141 -5.86 -4.30 15.13
C PRO A 141 -7.03 -4.27 14.14
N ASN A 142 -7.25 -3.12 13.49
CA ASN A 142 -8.26 -3.01 12.43
C ASN A 142 -7.82 -3.73 11.14
N TYR A 143 -6.55 -3.62 10.73
CA TYR A 143 -6.03 -4.44 9.64
C TYR A 143 -6.24 -5.93 9.87
N LYS A 144 -5.94 -6.42 11.06
CA LYS A 144 -6.15 -7.83 11.40
C LYS A 144 -7.60 -8.27 11.20
N LYS A 145 -8.57 -7.43 11.56
CA LYS A 145 -10.00 -7.71 11.36
C LYS A 145 -10.38 -7.68 9.88
N LEU A 146 -9.95 -6.64 9.16
CA LEU A 146 -10.25 -6.44 7.75
C LEU A 146 -9.62 -7.52 6.88
N PHE A 147 -8.38 -7.95 7.17
CA PHE A 147 -7.66 -8.95 6.40
C PHE A 147 -8.14 -10.37 6.66
N ALA A 148 -8.72 -10.64 7.84
CA ALA A 148 -9.13 -11.98 8.25
C ALA A 148 -9.99 -12.71 7.20
N PRO A 149 -11.09 -12.16 6.67
CA PRO A 149 -11.92 -12.89 5.69
C PRO A 149 -11.14 -13.21 4.40
N VAL A 150 -10.24 -12.32 3.96
CA VAL A 150 -9.39 -12.56 2.77
C VAL A 150 -8.44 -13.72 3.00
N ILE A 151 -7.83 -13.79 4.19
CA ILE A 151 -6.89 -14.84 4.58
C ILE A 151 -7.62 -16.17 4.77
N GLU A 152 -8.77 -16.17 5.44
CA GLU A 152 -9.63 -17.34 5.67
C GLU A 152 -10.16 -17.93 4.36
N ALA A 153 -10.37 -17.10 3.33
CA ALA A 153 -10.68 -17.53 1.97
C ALA A 153 -9.49 -18.16 1.24
N GLY A 154 -8.31 -18.28 1.88
CA GLY A 154 -7.11 -18.89 1.32
C GLY A 154 -6.34 -18.00 0.34
N LYS A 155 -6.70 -16.72 0.24
CA LYS A 155 -6.07 -15.76 -0.67
C LYS A 155 -4.76 -15.22 -0.10
N LYS A 156 -3.92 -14.66 -0.99
CA LYS A 156 -2.70 -13.96 -0.59
C LYS A 156 -2.96 -12.47 -0.55
N LEU A 157 -2.49 -11.82 0.51
CA LEU A 157 -2.64 -10.39 0.73
C LEU A 157 -1.28 -9.71 0.68
N LEU A 158 -1.13 -8.74 -0.21
CA LEU A 158 0.04 -7.88 -0.34
C LEU A 158 -0.30 -6.50 0.21
N PHE A 159 0.55 -5.97 1.07
CA PHE A 159 0.42 -4.64 1.62
C PHE A 159 1.31 -3.65 0.88
N THR A 160 0.77 -2.50 0.56
CA THR A 160 1.48 -1.40 -0.10
C THR A 160 1.28 -0.12 0.70
N SER A 161 2.33 0.65 0.89
CA SER A 161 2.29 2.03 1.36
C SER A 161 3.39 2.82 0.68
N ASP A 162 3.08 4.02 0.27
CA ASP A 162 4.11 4.99 -0.07
C ASP A 162 4.87 5.39 1.20
N GLY A 163 6.14 5.80 1.03
CA GLY A 163 6.98 6.25 2.14
C GLY A 163 7.73 5.14 2.89
N ASN A 164 8.27 5.50 4.05
CA ASN A 164 9.13 4.63 4.87
C ASN A 164 8.33 3.97 6.00
N TYR A 165 7.84 2.76 5.76
CA TYR A 165 7.13 1.97 6.76
C TYR A 165 8.00 0.90 7.45
N THR A 166 9.32 1.07 7.45
CA THR A 166 10.26 0.15 8.12
C THR A 166 9.89 -0.14 9.57
N GLU A 167 9.43 0.88 10.31
CA GLU A 167 8.96 0.76 11.70
C GLU A 167 7.81 -0.25 11.87
N PHE A 168 7.00 -0.47 10.81
CA PHE A 168 5.75 -1.22 10.87
C PHE A 168 5.75 -2.54 10.11
N ILE A 169 6.87 -2.94 9.52
CA ILE A 169 6.97 -4.19 8.75
C ILE A 169 6.46 -5.39 9.57
N ASP A 170 6.86 -5.48 10.84
CA ASP A 170 6.47 -6.58 11.71
C ASP A 170 4.99 -6.53 12.11
N ASP A 171 4.48 -5.34 12.35
CA ASP A 171 3.07 -5.12 12.70
C ASP A 171 2.16 -5.51 11.51
N ILE A 172 2.56 -5.14 10.28
CA ILE A 172 1.85 -5.48 9.04
C ILE A 172 1.87 -7.00 8.79
N ALA A 173 3.03 -7.65 8.96
CA ALA A 173 3.12 -9.11 8.86
C ALA A 173 2.24 -9.80 9.92
N ALA A 174 2.24 -9.30 11.16
CA ALA A 174 1.43 -9.83 12.25
C ALA A 174 -0.09 -9.60 12.04
N ALA A 175 -0.48 -8.58 11.28
CA ALA A 175 -1.86 -8.36 10.86
C ALA A 175 -2.30 -9.36 9.77
N GLY A 176 -1.38 -10.11 9.16
CA GLY A 176 -1.67 -11.20 8.22
C GLY A 176 -1.27 -10.92 6.78
N ALA A 177 -0.51 -9.86 6.50
CA ALA A 177 0.03 -9.65 5.16
C ALA A 177 0.99 -10.78 4.77
N HIS A 178 0.88 -11.26 3.53
CA HIS A 178 1.74 -12.29 2.94
C HIS A 178 2.89 -11.68 2.12
N GLY A 179 2.88 -10.37 1.97
CA GLY A 179 3.94 -9.68 1.23
C GLY A 179 3.83 -8.16 1.32
N PHE A 180 4.86 -7.52 0.79
CA PHE A 180 5.11 -6.08 0.88
C PHE A 180 5.43 -5.51 -0.49
N VAL A 181 4.85 -4.37 -0.82
CA VAL A 181 5.26 -3.55 -1.96
C VAL A 181 5.87 -2.28 -1.40
N LEU A 182 7.09 -1.96 -1.78
CA LEU A 182 7.90 -0.98 -1.06
C LEU A 182 8.60 0.04 -1.94
N GLU A 183 8.66 1.26 -1.44
CA GLU A 183 9.49 2.32 -1.95
C GLU A 183 10.97 2.18 -1.51
N PRO A 184 11.91 2.90 -2.17
CA PRO A 184 13.34 2.85 -1.86
C PRO A 184 13.71 3.21 -0.41
N CYS A 185 12.89 4.02 0.25
CA CYS A 185 13.11 4.46 1.63
C CYS A 185 12.73 3.40 2.69
N THR A 186 11.97 2.37 2.34
CA THR A 186 11.68 1.24 3.22
C THR A 186 12.81 0.22 3.19
N ASP A 187 13.19 -0.30 4.35
CA ASP A 187 14.34 -1.20 4.50
C ASP A 187 14.08 -2.59 3.89
N MET A 188 14.45 -2.74 2.64
CA MET A 188 14.36 -3.98 1.89
C MET A 188 15.29 -5.07 2.44
N GLU A 189 16.45 -4.70 3.01
CA GLU A 189 17.39 -5.67 3.59
C GLU A 189 16.79 -6.34 4.82
N TYR A 190 16.11 -5.56 5.67
CA TYR A 190 15.40 -6.10 6.83
C TYR A 190 14.31 -7.09 6.39
N ILE A 191 13.51 -6.74 5.38
CA ILE A 191 12.47 -7.62 4.83
C ILE A 191 13.10 -8.91 4.28
N ALA A 192 14.12 -8.79 3.45
CA ALA A 192 14.79 -9.97 2.87
C ALA A 192 15.39 -10.90 3.93
N LYS A 193 16.01 -10.33 4.96
CA LYS A 193 16.63 -11.09 6.07
C LYS A 193 15.59 -11.82 6.91
N LYS A 194 14.50 -11.14 7.28
CA LYS A 194 13.51 -11.68 8.24
C LYS A 194 12.40 -12.47 7.55
N TYR A 195 11.94 -12.00 6.42
CA TYR A 195 10.74 -12.47 5.73
C TYR A 195 11.02 -13.10 4.36
N GLY A 196 12.22 -12.96 3.81
CA GLY A 196 12.55 -13.34 2.45
C GLY A 196 12.34 -14.81 2.07
N LYS A 197 12.15 -15.72 3.05
CA LYS A 197 11.81 -17.13 2.82
C LYS A 197 10.33 -17.43 2.87
N THR A 198 9.52 -16.55 3.44
CA THR A 198 8.11 -16.81 3.77
C THR A 198 7.14 -15.81 3.15
N HIS A 199 7.60 -14.61 2.84
CA HIS A 199 6.76 -13.53 2.30
C HIS A 199 7.25 -13.10 0.92
N VAL A 200 6.32 -12.59 0.14
CA VAL A 200 6.61 -11.88 -1.11
C VAL A 200 7.09 -10.46 -0.78
N PHE A 201 8.03 -9.92 -1.55
CA PHE A 201 8.28 -8.50 -1.56
C PHE A 201 8.58 -8.00 -2.98
N ILE A 202 8.04 -6.83 -3.31
CA ILE A 202 8.04 -6.24 -4.64
C ILE A 202 8.66 -4.85 -4.53
N GLY A 203 9.64 -4.56 -5.35
CA GLY A 203 10.36 -3.27 -5.37
C GLY A 203 11.86 -3.49 -5.40
N ASN A 204 12.66 -2.53 -5.05
CA ASN A 204 12.40 -1.16 -4.66
C ASN A 204 13.41 -0.22 -5.36
N ALA A 205 13.60 -0.42 -6.69
CA ALA A 205 14.53 0.42 -7.43
C ALA A 205 14.08 1.89 -7.42
N ASP A 206 15.04 2.78 -7.15
CA ASP A 206 14.78 4.21 -7.01
C ASP A 206 14.55 4.87 -8.38
N THR A 207 13.34 5.33 -8.63
CA THR A 207 12.96 6.02 -9.86
C THR A 207 13.70 7.33 -10.09
N ARG A 208 14.24 7.96 -9.02
CA ARG A 208 15.10 9.15 -9.14
C ARG A 208 16.43 8.81 -9.80
N VAL A 209 16.94 7.59 -9.60
CA VAL A 209 18.14 7.09 -10.27
C VAL A 209 17.85 6.88 -11.76
N LEU A 210 16.67 6.38 -12.11
CA LEU A 210 16.26 6.25 -13.52
C LEU A 210 16.10 7.62 -14.18
N LEU A 211 15.57 8.60 -13.47
CA LEU A 211 15.31 9.95 -13.98
C LEU A 211 16.58 10.76 -14.19
N HIS A 212 17.51 10.71 -13.23
CA HIS A 212 18.66 11.62 -13.18
C HIS A 212 20.02 10.94 -13.23
N GLY A 213 20.08 9.62 -13.05
CA GLY A 213 21.32 8.87 -12.94
C GLY A 213 21.99 8.59 -14.28
N THR A 214 23.27 8.28 -14.20
CA THR A 214 24.06 7.73 -15.30
C THR A 214 23.74 6.24 -15.51
N LYS A 215 24.23 5.67 -16.60
CA LYS A 215 24.15 4.21 -16.82
C LYS A 215 24.80 3.40 -15.70
N GLU A 216 25.87 3.91 -15.11
CA GLU A 216 26.55 3.28 -13.99
C GLU A 216 25.69 3.33 -12.71
N ASP A 217 25.05 4.45 -12.44
CA ASP A 217 24.15 4.60 -11.31
C ASP A 217 22.96 3.63 -11.42
N ILE A 218 22.35 3.52 -12.59
CA ILE A 218 21.26 2.59 -12.86
C ILE A 218 21.71 1.14 -12.70
N TYR A 219 22.87 0.77 -13.22
CA TYR A 219 23.43 -0.57 -13.04
C TYR A 219 23.64 -0.88 -11.55
N ASN A 220 24.20 0.05 -10.78
CA ASN A 220 24.45 -0.12 -9.35
C ASN A 220 23.16 -0.25 -8.56
N GLU A 221 22.10 0.47 -8.95
CA GLU A 221 20.80 0.38 -8.31
C GLU A 221 20.14 -1.01 -8.56
N VAL A 222 20.18 -1.49 -9.79
CA VAL A 222 19.71 -2.87 -10.11
C VAL A 222 20.53 -3.91 -9.37
N LEU A 223 21.85 -3.74 -9.32
CA LEU A 223 22.76 -4.63 -8.60
C LEU A 223 22.48 -4.63 -7.09
N ARG A 224 22.16 -3.48 -6.49
CA ARG A 224 21.72 -3.36 -5.08
C ARG A 224 20.49 -4.21 -4.84
N CYS A 225 19.44 -4.02 -5.63
CA CYS A 225 18.20 -4.78 -5.52
C CYS A 225 18.43 -6.29 -5.67
N MET A 226 19.23 -6.68 -6.67
CA MET A 226 19.54 -8.10 -6.92
C MET A 226 20.38 -8.72 -5.79
N ARG A 227 21.37 -8.01 -5.24
CA ARG A 227 22.15 -8.52 -4.10
C ARG A 227 21.28 -8.84 -2.89
N ILE A 228 20.26 -8.02 -2.65
CA ILE A 228 19.34 -8.22 -1.52
C ILE A 228 18.33 -9.33 -1.83
N GLY A 229 17.66 -9.26 -2.98
CA GLY A 229 16.46 -10.03 -3.25
C GLY A 229 16.63 -11.33 -4.02
N LYS A 230 17.66 -11.45 -4.88
CA LYS A 230 17.80 -12.56 -5.86
C LYS A 230 17.65 -13.97 -5.28
N ASN A 231 18.11 -14.19 -4.05
CA ASN A 231 18.04 -15.48 -3.38
C ASN A 231 16.77 -15.70 -2.56
N CYS A 232 15.87 -14.73 -2.53
CA CYS A 232 14.57 -14.83 -1.88
C CYS A 232 13.54 -15.35 -2.90
N PRO A 233 12.87 -16.48 -2.63
CA PRO A 233 11.97 -17.09 -3.61
C PRO A 233 10.76 -16.23 -3.97
N GLY A 234 10.33 -15.35 -3.10
CA GLY A 234 9.20 -14.43 -3.28
C GLY A 234 9.58 -13.01 -3.71
N TYR A 235 10.81 -12.78 -4.17
CA TYR A 235 11.22 -11.45 -4.61
C TYR A 235 10.82 -11.16 -6.05
N PHE A 236 10.14 -10.03 -6.26
CA PHE A 236 9.86 -9.45 -7.57
C PHE A 236 10.54 -8.09 -7.67
N MET A 237 11.49 -7.95 -8.58
CA MET A 237 12.10 -6.65 -8.80
C MET A 237 11.13 -5.73 -9.54
N ALA A 238 10.96 -4.54 -9.01
CA ALA A 238 10.20 -3.46 -9.61
C ALA A 238 10.82 -2.12 -9.23
N VAL A 239 10.42 -1.07 -9.92
CA VAL A 239 10.64 0.29 -9.43
C VAL A 239 9.80 0.53 -8.18
N GLY A 240 10.28 1.37 -7.27
CA GLY A 240 9.61 1.61 -5.99
C GLY A 240 8.32 2.44 -6.10
N ASN A 241 8.13 3.14 -7.21
CA ASN A 241 6.93 3.93 -7.50
C ASN A 241 6.79 4.10 -9.02
N HIS A 242 5.85 4.93 -9.49
CA HIS A 242 5.70 5.22 -10.91
C HIS A 242 6.99 5.78 -11.53
N ILE A 243 7.33 5.33 -12.73
CA ILE A 243 8.40 5.95 -13.53
C ILE A 243 7.91 7.34 -13.94
N PRO A 244 8.64 8.43 -13.55
CA PRO A 244 8.22 9.79 -13.90
C PRO A 244 8.14 10.01 -15.42
N PRO A 245 7.18 10.81 -15.92
CA PRO A 245 6.94 10.96 -17.35
C PRO A 245 8.12 11.56 -18.14
N ASN A 246 9.04 12.25 -17.48
CA ASN A 246 10.25 12.82 -18.11
C ASN A 246 11.49 11.92 -18.01
N THR A 247 11.32 10.68 -17.55
CA THR A 247 12.45 9.73 -17.48
C THR A 247 12.94 9.43 -18.90
N PRO A 248 14.25 9.56 -19.20
CA PRO A 248 14.78 9.21 -20.50
C PRO A 248 14.48 7.74 -20.85
N VAL A 249 13.97 7.50 -22.06
CA VAL A 249 13.61 6.14 -22.50
C VAL A 249 14.82 5.22 -22.48
N GLU A 250 15.99 5.72 -22.86
CA GLU A 250 17.26 4.98 -22.82
C GLU A 250 17.65 4.52 -21.40
N ASN A 251 17.26 5.25 -20.36
CA ASN A 251 17.50 4.87 -18.98
C ASN A 251 16.57 3.73 -18.55
N VAL A 252 15.32 3.76 -18.99
CA VAL A 252 14.35 2.68 -18.71
C VAL A 252 14.79 1.40 -19.42
N LEU A 253 15.14 1.47 -20.69
CA LEU A 253 15.64 0.33 -21.45
C LEU A 253 16.93 -0.24 -20.85
N TRP A 254 17.84 0.63 -20.40
CA TRP A 254 19.05 0.20 -19.72
C TRP A 254 18.79 -0.48 -18.37
N TYR A 255 17.80 0.01 -17.62
CA TYR A 255 17.33 -0.66 -16.39
C TYR A 255 16.87 -2.10 -16.67
N GLU A 256 16.07 -2.31 -17.72
CA GLU A 256 15.61 -3.64 -18.13
C GLU A 256 16.78 -4.55 -18.56
N GLU A 257 17.72 -4.03 -19.37
CA GLU A 257 18.92 -4.77 -19.76
C GLU A 257 19.78 -5.18 -18.55
N CYS A 258 19.93 -4.31 -17.57
CA CYS A 258 20.64 -4.62 -16.31
C CYS A 258 19.90 -5.71 -15.52
N TYR A 259 18.58 -5.62 -15.44
CA TYR A 259 17.76 -6.66 -14.80
C TYR A 259 17.95 -8.02 -15.48
N GLU A 260 17.84 -8.09 -16.78
CA GLU A 260 18.03 -9.35 -17.54
C GLU A 260 19.41 -9.97 -17.30
N LYS A 261 20.47 -9.15 -17.24
CA LYS A 261 21.84 -9.62 -17.00
C LYS A 261 22.04 -10.13 -15.57
N LEU A 262 21.47 -9.44 -14.57
CA LEU A 262 21.73 -9.68 -13.16
C LEU A 262 20.74 -10.67 -12.51
N SER A 263 19.54 -10.85 -13.07
CA SER A 263 18.50 -11.75 -12.54
C SER A 263 18.77 -13.23 -12.83
N ARG A 264 19.56 -13.55 -13.85
CA ARG A 264 19.89 -14.96 -14.21
C ARG A 264 20.53 -15.68 -13.03
N ARG A 265 19.95 -16.81 -12.65
CA ARG A 265 20.46 -17.72 -11.61
C ARG A 265 21.47 -18.68 -12.16
#